data_016759a120de9f3eb2a4f114fd15f7b4
#
_entry.id   016759a120de9f3eb2a4f114fd15f7b4
#
_cell.length_a   1.000
_cell.length_b   1.000
_cell.length_c   1.000
_cell.angle_alpha   90.00
_cell.angle_beta   90.00
_cell.angle_gamma   90.00
#
_symmetry.space_group_name_H-M   'P 1'
#
loop_
_entity.id
_entity.type
_entity.pdbx_description
1 polymer ?
#
loop_
_entity_poly.entity_id
_entity_poly.type
_entity_poly.pdbx_seq_one_letter_code
_entity_poly.pdbx_strand_id
1 'polypeptide(L)'
;MKFNYNKPLFFVIPAIIGFTEMQAQKKEVTVEPGINTTFFDNTVKPSDNFFRYVNGTWLDKTEIPSDRTSWGSFNELLKKTDADALAILKEASKNPKYKSDTDQGKAINLYSTILDTVARNKQGITPLKPYLAKIDKVKNVEDLQKLLIEMEPIGGIGFFGVGVGADDKNSAKNSLNLGVSGLGLPDKDYYTSEEKDTKEKREKYELHIARMLQFAGESAAEAKANAAKILALEKELSSPRLDRVERRDGRLQYNPMTIAELQKITPAINWKKYFDGIGFTKLDSVIVSEPKYMKALQTILAKNNVSAWKEYMKWDLINGASGLLSTDIEAANFDFYGKTLTGAIKQRPREDRALQTVNGTIGEALGKLYVEKMFPAEAKEKAEKMIKNIIIAYA
;
A
#
# COMPACT_ATOMS: atom_id res chain seq x y z
N MET A 1 54.42 -67.03 -45.40
CA MET A 1 53.52 -66.92 -46.26
C MET A 1 52.83 -65.57 -46.01
N LYS A 2 52.45 -64.87 -46.91
CA LYS A 2 52.35 -63.39 -47.05
C LYS A 2 51.64 -62.66 -45.92
N PHE A 3 52.32 -61.74 -45.27
CA PHE A 3 51.83 -60.72 -44.40
C PHE A 3 51.46 -59.51 -45.24
N ASN A 4 50.19 -59.01 -45.10
CA ASN A 4 49.74 -57.75 -45.69
C ASN A 4 49.58 -56.72 -44.54
N TYR A 5 50.38 -55.66 -44.59
CA TYR A 5 50.28 -54.49 -43.68
C TYR A 5 49.24 -53.51 -44.23
N ASN A 6 48.16 -53.32 -43.51
CA ASN A 6 47.27 -52.18 -43.74
C ASN A 6 47.72 -51.03 -42.87
N LYS A 7 48.07 -49.91 -43.52
CA LYS A 7 48.38 -48.64 -42.87
C LYS A 7 47.06 -47.91 -42.51
N PRO A 8 46.94 -47.28 -41.34
CA PRO A 8 45.83 -46.42 -41.02
C PRO A 8 46.00 -45.06 -41.70
N LEU A 9 44.95 -44.62 -42.40
CA LEU A 9 44.83 -43.29 -42.98
C LEU A 9 44.43 -42.32 -41.88
N PHE A 10 45.29 -41.36 -41.52
CA PHE A 10 44.94 -40.24 -40.65
C PHE A 10 44.17 -39.20 -41.46
N PHE A 11 42.85 -39.07 -41.17
CA PHE A 11 42.08 -37.91 -41.59
C PHE A 11 42.32 -36.77 -40.62
N VAL A 12 43.01 -35.71 -41.04
CA VAL A 12 43.08 -34.45 -40.33
C VAL A 12 41.86 -33.65 -40.74
N ILE A 13 40.91 -33.53 -39.79
CA ILE A 13 39.75 -32.62 -39.92
C ILE A 13 40.22 -31.25 -39.44
N PRO A 14 40.23 -30.21 -40.27
CA PRO A 14 40.47 -28.84 -39.76
C PRO A 14 39.25 -28.40 -38.94
N ALA A 15 39.45 -28.19 -37.62
CA ALA A 15 38.48 -27.54 -36.77
C ALA A 15 38.36 -26.06 -37.18
N ILE A 16 37.34 -25.76 -37.97
CA ILE A 16 36.93 -24.39 -38.15
C ILE A 16 36.26 -23.90 -36.88
N ILE A 17 37.03 -23.20 -36.04
CA ILE A 17 36.48 -22.45 -34.91
C ILE A 17 35.75 -21.26 -35.47
N GLY A 18 34.48 -21.42 -35.75
CA GLY A 18 33.58 -20.30 -36.04
C GLY A 18 33.40 -19.45 -34.77
N PHE A 19 34.12 -18.33 -34.69
CA PHE A 19 33.75 -17.25 -33.80
C PHE A 19 32.39 -16.72 -34.27
N THR A 20 31.32 -17.24 -33.68
CA THR A 20 30.05 -16.54 -33.72
C THR A 20 30.17 -15.35 -32.78
N GLU A 21 30.47 -14.17 -33.33
CA GLU A 21 30.22 -12.92 -32.65
C GLU A 21 28.74 -12.91 -32.27
N MET A 22 28.46 -13.11 -31.00
CA MET A 22 27.17 -12.76 -30.43
C MET A 22 27.07 -11.23 -30.52
N GLN A 23 26.58 -10.74 -31.66
CA GLN A 23 26.08 -9.38 -31.75
C GLN A 23 24.90 -9.31 -30.76
N ALA A 24 25.14 -8.70 -29.58
CA ALA A 24 24.09 -8.23 -28.74
C ALA A 24 23.20 -7.32 -29.61
N GLN A 25 22.03 -7.82 -30.02
CA GLN A 25 21.04 -6.99 -30.68
C GLN A 25 20.75 -5.85 -29.70
N LYS A 26 21.30 -4.66 -30.01
CA LYS A 26 20.79 -3.42 -29.44
C LYS A 26 19.31 -3.38 -29.80
N LYS A 27 18.45 -3.66 -28.82
CA LYS A 27 17.04 -3.43 -28.94
C LYS A 27 16.91 -1.94 -29.25
N GLU A 28 16.59 -1.60 -30.49
CA GLU A 28 16.26 -0.23 -30.86
C GLU A 28 15.16 0.21 -29.90
N VAL A 29 15.49 1.18 -29.08
CA VAL A 29 14.49 1.84 -28.24
C VAL A 29 13.65 2.65 -29.22
N THR A 30 12.54 2.08 -29.66
CA THR A 30 11.52 2.83 -30.38
C THR A 30 11.04 3.93 -29.44
N VAL A 31 11.50 5.15 -29.67
CA VAL A 31 11.01 6.33 -28.97
C VAL A 31 9.56 6.52 -29.41
N GLU A 32 8.62 6.16 -28.54
CA GLU A 32 7.23 6.46 -28.80
C GLU A 32 7.03 7.98 -28.87
N PRO A 33 6.30 8.51 -29.86
CA PRO A 33 6.04 9.93 -29.93
C PRO A 33 5.29 10.40 -28.69
N GLY A 34 5.65 11.58 -28.16
CA GLY A 34 5.02 12.15 -26.97
C GLY A 34 3.50 12.37 -27.13
N ILE A 35 3.03 12.50 -28.39
CA ILE A 35 1.61 12.52 -28.76
C ILE A 35 1.37 11.39 -29.74
N ASN A 36 0.55 10.43 -29.35
CA ASN A 36 0.16 9.31 -30.20
C ASN A 36 -1.12 9.64 -30.98
N THR A 37 -0.96 10.12 -32.21
CA THR A 37 -2.09 10.51 -33.06
C THR A 37 -2.97 9.34 -33.52
N THR A 38 -2.54 8.08 -33.33
CA THR A 38 -3.37 6.90 -33.64
C THR A 38 -4.54 6.74 -32.67
N PHE A 39 -4.51 7.44 -31.53
CA PHE A 39 -5.58 7.46 -30.55
C PHE A 39 -6.71 8.43 -30.91
N PHE A 40 -6.49 9.31 -31.87
CA PHE A 40 -7.43 10.38 -32.23
C PHE A 40 -8.66 9.81 -32.94
N ASP A 41 -9.82 10.34 -32.56
CA ASP A 41 -11.09 10.14 -33.24
C ASP A 41 -11.40 11.39 -34.09
N ASN A 42 -10.99 11.33 -35.35
CA ASN A 42 -11.17 12.44 -36.29
C ASN A 42 -12.64 12.66 -36.70
N THR A 43 -13.58 11.85 -36.24
CA THR A 43 -15.01 12.05 -36.49
C THR A 43 -15.61 13.06 -35.52
N VAL A 44 -14.91 13.37 -34.42
CA VAL A 44 -15.31 14.31 -33.38
C VAL A 44 -14.58 15.64 -33.57
N LYS A 45 -15.29 16.76 -33.49
CA LYS A 45 -14.62 18.07 -33.52
C LYS A 45 -13.96 18.38 -32.20
N PRO A 46 -12.72 18.90 -32.17
CA PRO A 46 -12.01 19.26 -30.94
C PRO A 46 -12.77 20.26 -30.06
N SER A 47 -13.54 21.18 -30.70
CA SER A 47 -14.37 22.16 -30.02
C SER A 47 -15.57 21.55 -29.28
N ASP A 48 -16.06 20.41 -29.74
CA ASP A 48 -17.27 19.78 -29.20
C ASP A 48 -16.93 18.84 -28.05
N ASN A 49 -15.90 18.01 -28.21
CA ASN A 49 -15.39 17.12 -27.18
C ASN A 49 -13.90 16.83 -27.38
N PHE A 50 -13.05 17.67 -26.81
CA PHE A 50 -11.60 17.54 -26.94
C PHE A 50 -11.06 16.21 -26.39
N PHE A 51 -11.60 15.74 -25.26
CA PHE A 51 -11.19 14.46 -24.68
C PHE A 51 -11.47 13.29 -25.63
N ARG A 52 -12.67 13.24 -26.20
CA ARG A 52 -13.03 12.20 -27.16
C ARG A 52 -12.21 12.32 -28.46
N TYR A 53 -11.98 13.55 -28.94
CA TYR A 53 -11.15 13.78 -30.12
C TYR A 53 -9.75 13.17 -29.96
N VAL A 54 -9.07 13.40 -28.84
CA VAL A 54 -7.68 12.92 -28.66
C VAL A 54 -7.56 11.47 -28.20
N ASN A 55 -8.60 10.87 -27.62
CA ASN A 55 -8.55 9.53 -27.04
C ASN A 55 -9.56 8.54 -27.64
N GLY A 56 -10.43 8.97 -28.56
CA GLY A 56 -11.62 8.21 -28.95
C GLY A 56 -11.32 6.84 -29.53
N THR A 57 -10.35 6.76 -30.46
CA THR A 57 -9.97 5.49 -31.07
C THR A 57 -9.36 4.51 -30.04
N TRP A 58 -8.60 5.03 -29.06
CA TRP A 58 -8.05 4.22 -27.99
C TRP A 58 -9.17 3.72 -27.05
N LEU A 59 -10.11 4.59 -26.67
CA LEU A 59 -11.26 4.24 -25.81
C LEU A 59 -12.11 3.14 -26.40
N ASP A 60 -12.36 3.18 -27.73
CA ASP A 60 -13.20 2.19 -28.42
C ASP A 60 -12.53 0.81 -28.56
N LYS A 61 -11.21 0.77 -28.53
CA LYS A 61 -10.43 -0.47 -28.72
C LYS A 61 -9.87 -1.06 -27.45
N THR A 62 -9.92 -0.32 -26.35
CA THR A 62 -9.27 -0.71 -25.08
C THR A 62 -10.27 -1.18 -24.04
N GLU A 63 -10.13 -2.41 -23.61
CA GLU A 63 -10.90 -2.95 -22.50
C GLU A 63 -10.15 -2.78 -21.18
N ILE A 64 -10.91 -2.49 -20.11
CA ILE A 64 -10.35 -2.48 -18.76
C ILE A 64 -10.04 -3.91 -18.35
N PRO A 65 -8.79 -4.26 -17.98
CA PRO A 65 -8.46 -5.60 -17.50
C PRO A 65 -9.32 -6.01 -16.30
N SER A 66 -9.70 -7.28 -16.23
CA SER A 66 -10.63 -7.80 -15.21
C SER A 66 -10.13 -7.66 -13.76
N ASP A 67 -8.84 -7.43 -13.56
CA ASP A 67 -8.19 -7.20 -12.27
C ASP A 67 -7.98 -5.72 -11.96
N ARG A 68 -8.60 -4.83 -12.75
CA ARG A 68 -8.54 -3.38 -12.63
C ARG A 68 -9.94 -2.78 -12.64
N THR A 69 -10.06 -1.57 -12.13
CA THR A 69 -11.31 -0.78 -12.14
C THR A 69 -11.21 0.45 -13.03
N SER A 70 -10.02 0.75 -13.51
CA SER A 70 -9.73 1.82 -14.47
C SER A 70 -8.52 1.45 -15.30
N TRP A 71 -8.41 2.03 -16.50
CA TRP A 71 -7.29 1.82 -17.39
C TRP A 71 -6.91 3.11 -18.12
N GLY A 72 -5.63 3.30 -18.38
CA GLY A 72 -5.09 4.47 -19.07
C GLY A 72 -3.58 4.37 -19.22
N SER A 73 -2.96 5.36 -19.86
CA SER A 73 -1.53 5.38 -20.16
C SER A 73 -0.63 5.19 -18.94
N PHE A 74 -0.99 5.77 -17.79
CA PHE A 74 -0.24 5.54 -16.55
C PHE A 74 -0.33 4.09 -16.06
N ASN A 75 -1.49 3.43 -16.28
CA ASN A 75 -1.65 2.02 -15.93
C ASN A 75 -0.83 1.11 -16.85
N GLU A 76 -0.74 1.45 -18.14
CA GLU A 76 0.11 0.74 -19.11
C GLU A 76 1.59 0.86 -18.74
N LEU A 77 2.04 2.08 -18.41
CA LEU A 77 3.41 2.32 -17.98
C LEU A 77 3.72 1.56 -16.66
N LEU A 78 2.82 1.63 -15.69
CA LEU A 78 2.97 0.90 -14.42
C LEU A 78 3.06 -0.61 -14.66
N LYS A 79 2.18 -1.17 -15.52
CA LYS A 79 2.20 -2.60 -15.86
C LYS A 79 3.55 -3.02 -16.46
N LYS A 80 4.12 -2.19 -17.33
CA LYS A 80 5.46 -2.43 -17.91
C LYS A 80 6.54 -2.39 -16.84
N THR A 81 6.53 -1.36 -15.98
CA THR A 81 7.51 -1.20 -14.90
C THR A 81 7.40 -2.34 -13.88
N ASP A 82 6.18 -2.77 -13.53
CA ASP A 82 5.95 -3.92 -12.65
C ASP A 82 6.51 -5.21 -13.27
N ALA A 83 6.30 -5.44 -14.58
CA ALA A 83 6.83 -6.60 -15.28
C ALA A 83 8.37 -6.61 -15.29
N ASP A 84 9.00 -5.46 -15.52
CA ASP A 84 10.46 -5.30 -15.45
C ASP A 84 10.97 -5.58 -14.03
N ALA A 85 10.33 -5.03 -13.00
CA ALA A 85 10.69 -5.25 -11.60
C ALA A 85 10.52 -6.72 -11.17
N LEU A 86 9.45 -7.40 -11.62
CA LEU A 86 9.26 -8.85 -11.40
C LEU A 86 10.35 -9.69 -12.05
N ALA A 87 10.72 -9.38 -13.29
CA ALA A 87 11.80 -10.06 -13.98
C ALA A 87 13.13 -9.89 -13.24
N ILE A 88 13.42 -8.68 -12.77
CA ILE A 88 14.60 -8.35 -11.97
C ILE A 88 14.62 -9.13 -10.66
N LEU A 89 13.52 -9.16 -9.90
CA LEU A 89 13.42 -9.92 -8.65
C LEU A 89 13.62 -11.42 -8.88
N LYS A 90 13.02 -11.99 -9.92
CA LYS A 90 13.17 -13.43 -10.27
C LYS A 90 14.60 -13.78 -10.66
N GLU A 91 15.27 -12.92 -11.38
CA GLU A 91 16.67 -13.11 -11.73
C GLU A 91 17.59 -12.94 -10.51
N ALA A 92 17.36 -11.86 -9.73
CA ALA A 92 18.15 -11.56 -8.54
C ALA A 92 18.01 -12.66 -7.47
N SER A 93 16.86 -13.31 -7.34
CA SER A 93 16.65 -14.42 -6.39
C SER A 93 17.54 -15.65 -6.66
N LYS A 94 18.05 -15.77 -7.87
CA LYS A 94 18.98 -16.86 -8.27
C LYS A 94 20.44 -16.47 -8.15
N ASN A 95 20.74 -15.21 -7.85
CA ASN A 95 22.09 -14.68 -7.85
C ASN A 95 22.66 -14.64 -6.42
N PRO A 96 23.70 -15.42 -6.10
CA PRO A 96 24.30 -15.49 -4.75
C PRO A 96 25.00 -14.19 -4.31
N LYS A 97 25.14 -13.20 -5.20
CA LYS A 97 25.65 -11.85 -4.88
C LYS A 97 24.75 -11.16 -3.83
N TYR A 98 23.44 -11.38 -3.90
CA TYR A 98 22.47 -10.70 -3.03
C TYR A 98 22.21 -11.53 -1.77
N LYS A 99 23.08 -11.36 -0.77
CA LYS A 99 22.94 -12.02 0.53
C LYS A 99 21.75 -11.48 1.31
N SER A 100 21.22 -12.28 2.21
CA SER A 100 20.00 -11.96 3.00
C SER A 100 20.12 -10.72 3.89
N ASP A 101 21.31 -10.32 4.27
CA ASP A 101 21.62 -9.13 5.07
C ASP A 101 21.73 -7.84 4.25
N THR A 102 21.88 -7.94 2.92
CA THR A 102 21.88 -6.77 2.03
C THR A 102 20.47 -6.24 1.80
N ASP A 103 20.33 -4.97 1.44
CA ASP A 103 19.03 -4.37 1.14
C ASP A 103 18.31 -5.11 0.01
N GLN A 104 19.06 -5.43 -1.07
CA GLN A 104 18.52 -6.19 -2.19
C GLN A 104 18.07 -7.60 -1.76
N GLY A 105 18.89 -8.27 -0.92
CA GLY A 105 18.54 -9.58 -0.37
C GLY A 105 17.30 -9.54 0.52
N LYS A 106 17.09 -8.48 1.30
CA LYS A 106 15.86 -8.27 2.08
C LYS A 106 14.65 -8.14 1.18
N ALA A 107 14.73 -7.38 0.07
CA ALA A 107 13.63 -7.27 -0.90
C ALA A 107 13.28 -8.62 -1.54
N ILE A 108 14.28 -9.40 -1.93
CA ILE A 108 14.11 -10.76 -2.48
C ILE A 108 13.46 -11.70 -1.44
N ASN A 109 13.92 -11.65 -0.20
CA ASN A 109 13.40 -12.50 0.87
C ASN A 109 11.94 -12.15 1.19
N LEU A 110 11.60 -10.86 1.29
CA LEU A 110 10.22 -10.42 1.52
C LEU A 110 9.32 -10.90 0.38
N TYR A 111 9.72 -10.69 -0.88
CA TYR A 111 8.97 -11.17 -2.04
C TYR A 111 8.72 -12.68 -1.97
N SER A 112 9.75 -13.47 -1.71
CA SER A 112 9.66 -14.94 -1.61
C SER A 112 8.77 -15.39 -0.46
N THR A 113 8.83 -14.71 0.69
CA THR A 113 7.99 -14.99 1.86
C THR A 113 6.52 -14.75 1.56
N ILE A 114 6.19 -13.67 0.83
CA ILE A 114 4.79 -13.38 0.45
C ILE A 114 4.25 -14.42 -0.54
N LEU A 115 5.11 -14.96 -1.40
CA LEU A 115 4.73 -16.01 -2.34
C LEU A 115 4.53 -17.38 -1.70
N ASP A 116 5.11 -17.63 -0.52
CA ASP A 116 4.99 -18.91 0.18
C ASP A 116 3.59 -19.08 0.81
N THR A 117 2.64 -19.45 -0.04
CA THR A 117 1.26 -19.72 0.39
C THR A 117 1.13 -20.95 1.26
N VAL A 118 2.05 -21.91 1.16
CA VAL A 118 2.03 -23.13 2.00
C VAL A 118 2.29 -22.75 3.45
N ALA A 119 3.36 -22.00 3.71
CA ALA A 119 3.65 -21.53 5.06
C ALA A 119 2.56 -20.59 5.59
N ARG A 120 2.09 -19.64 4.78
CA ARG A 120 1.02 -18.69 5.15
C ARG A 120 -0.29 -19.41 5.51
N ASN A 121 -0.71 -20.37 4.71
CA ASN A 121 -1.94 -21.14 4.96
C ASN A 121 -1.82 -22.00 6.22
N LYS A 122 -0.64 -22.58 6.48
CA LYS A 122 -0.38 -23.33 7.71
C LYS A 122 -0.45 -22.44 8.96
N GLN A 123 -0.01 -21.19 8.86
CA GLN A 123 -0.01 -20.24 9.98
C GLN A 123 -1.39 -19.62 10.21
N GLY A 124 -2.17 -19.36 9.16
CA GLY A 124 -3.49 -18.71 9.27
C GLY A 124 -3.42 -17.38 10.01
N ILE A 125 -4.22 -17.23 11.04
CA ILE A 125 -4.28 -16.04 11.94
C ILE A 125 -3.19 -16.06 13.03
N THR A 126 -2.44 -17.16 13.19
CA THR A 126 -1.50 -17.35 14.31
C THR A 126 -0.50 -16.21 14.49
N PRO A 127 0.06 -15.57 13.44
CA PRO A 127 0.97 -14.43 13.61
C PRO A 127 0.37 -13.24 14.38
N LEU A 128 -0.96 -13.08 14.36
CA LEU A 128 -1.64 -11.99 15.07
C LEU A 128 -2.01 -12.33 16.52
N LYS A 129 -1.99 -13.61 16.92
CA LYS A 129 -2.39 -14.03 18.28
C LYS A 129 -1.69 -13.27 19.42
N PRO A 130 -0.37 -12.99 19.36
CA PRO A 130 0.30 -12.22 20.43
C PRO A 130 -0.26 -10.80 20.57
N TYR A 131 -0.63 -10.16 19.47
CA TYR A 131 -1.19 -8.81 19.45
C TYR A 131 -2.66 -8.81 19.88
N LEU A 132 -3.45 -9.77 19.42
CA LEU A 132 -4.83 -9.98 19.86
C LEU A 132 -4.88 -10.19 21.38
N ALA A 133 -3.97 -11.00 21.95
CA ALA A 133 -3.87 -11.20 23.39
C ALA A 133 -3.50 -9.93 24.17
N LYS A 134 -2.76 -8.99 23.58
CA LYS A 134 -2.50 -7.67 24.17
C LYS A 134 -3.76 -6.81 24.19
N ILE A 135 -4.53 -6.80 23.08
CA ILE A 135 -5.82 -6.10 22.99
C ILE A 135 -6.79 -6.62 24.05
N ASP A 136 -6.86 -7.94 24.26
CA ASP A 136 -7.73 -8.56 25.25
C ASP A 136 -7.44 -8.15 26.71
N LYS A 137 -6.23 -7.72 27.01
CA LYS A 137 -5.84 -7.26 28.34
C LYS A 137 -6.27 -5.83 28.67
N VAL A 138 -6.72 -5.05 27.69
CA VAL A 138 -7.20 -3.66 27.91
C VAL A 138 -8.45 -3.67 28.78
N LYS A 139 -8.43 -2.91 29.88
CA LYS A 139 -9.54 -2.79 30.85
C LYS A 139 -10.03 -1.36 31.06
N ASN A 140 -9.22 -0.37 30.65
CA ASN A 140 -9.49 1.05 30.86
C ASN A 140 -8.67 1.90 29.87
N VAL A 141 -8.81 3.21 29.91
CA VAL A 141 -8.10 4.15 29.03
C VAL A 141 -6.58 4.12 29.24
N GLU A 142 -6.12 3.86 30.45
CA GLU A 142 -4.66 3.77 30.71
C GLU A 142 -4.05 2.53 30.03
N ASP A 143 -4.73 1.39 30.10
CA ASP A 143 -4.31 0.18 29.39
C ASP A 143 -4.39 0.38 27.86
N LEU A 144 -5.45 1.06 27.39
CA LEU A 144 -5.57 1.46 25.98
C LEU A 144 -4.36 2.27 25.55
N GLN A 145 -3.98 3.30 26.29
CA GLN A 145 -2.84 4.13 25.97
C GLN A 145 -1.52 3.34 25.94
N LYS A 146 -1.31 2.41 26.90
CA LYS A 146 -0.14 1.51 26.89
C LYS A 146 -0.11 0.67 25.62
N LEU A 147 -1.25 0.11 25.22
CA LEU A 147 -1.37 -0.67 24.01
C LEU A 147 -1.05 0.17 22.76
N LEU A 148 -1.58 1.39 22.65
CA LEU A 148 -1.32 2.26 21.50
C LEU A 148 0.18 2.58 21.36
N ILE A 149 0.88 2.82 22.49
CA ILE A 149 2.33 3.01 22.51
C ILE A 149 3.07 1.75 22.04
N GLU A 150 2.67 0.57 22.53
CA GLU A 150 3.30 -0.71 22.16
C GLU A 150 3.09 -1.08 20.68
N MET A 151 1.97 -0.66 20.10
CA MET A 151 1.63 -0.98 18.71
C MET A 151 2.20 0.02 17.69
N GLU A 152 2.61 1.22 18.12
CA GLU A 152 3.12 2.25 17.22
C GLU A 152 4.30 1.79 16.34
N PRO A 153 5.32 1.06 16.86
CA PRO A 153 6.45 0.61 16.06
C PRO A 153 6.10 -0.37 14.93
N ILE A 154 4.91 -0.97 14.94
CA ILE A 154 4.42 -1.89 13.92
C ILE A 154 3.35 -1.29 13.02
N GLY A 155 3.22 0.03 13.01
CA GLY A 155 2.28 0.77 12.19
C GLY A 155 1.07 1.34 12.93
N GLY A 156 0.98 1.12 14.25
CA GLY A 156 -0.14 1.59 15.08
C GLY A 156 -1.44 0.83 14.84
N ILE A 157 -2.38 1.03 15.72
CA ILE A 157 -3.79 0.62 15.58
C ILE A 157 -4.68 1.65 16.26
N GLY A 158 -5.95 1.69 15.88
CA GLY A 158 -6.98 2.40 16.64
C GLY A 158 -7.33 3.78 16.12
N PHE A 159 -7.24 4.83 16.96
CA PHE A 159 -8.03 6.05 16.77
C PHE A 159 -7.27 7.20 16.08
N PHE A 160 -5.95 7.22 16.16
CA PHE A 160 -5.08 8.24 15.59
C PHE A 160 -3.73 7.63 15.22
N GLY A 161 -2.96 8.34 14.43
CA GLY A 161 -1.61 7.97 14.08
C GLY A 161 -0.68 9.17 14.09
N VAL A 162 0.62 8.92 14.16
CA VAL A 162 1.65 9.94 14.12
C VAL A 162 2.59 9.74 12.95
N GLY A 163 3.12 10.83 12.43
CA GLY A 163 4.11 10.80 11.35
C GLY A 163 5.05 11.99 11.45
N VAL A 164 6.30 11.80 11.05
CA VAL A 164 7.29 12.89 10.98
C VAL A 164 7.44 13.31 9.52
N GLY A 165 7.36 14.59 9.26
CA GLY A 165 7.56 15.18 7.93
C GLY A 165 8.12 16.57 8.00
N ALA A 166 8.54 17.11 6.86
CA ALA A 166 8.89 18.53 6.77
C ALA A 166 7.66 19.37 7.15
N ASP A 167 7.89 20.44 7.90
CA ASP A 167 6.84 21.39 8.25
C ASP A 167 6.39 22.16 7.01
N ASP A 168 5.08 22.21 6.75
CA ASP A 168 4.50 22.84 5.55
C ASP A 168 4.80 24.34 5.43
N LYS A 169 5.07 25.02 6.55
CA LYS A 169 5.41 26.44 6.57
C LYS A 169 6.89 26.71 6.80
N ASN A 170 7.67 25.68 7.12
CA ASN A 170 9.12 25.78 7.30
C ASN A 170 9.81 24.46 6.97
N SER A 171 10.02 24.19 5.69
CA SER A 171 10.61 22.95 5.18
C SER A 171 12.03 22.64 5.71
N ALA A 172 12.69 23.59 6.38
CA ALA A 172 13.96 23.36 7.06
C ALA A 172 13.80 22.65 8.42
N LYS A 173 12.58 22.47 8.90
CA LYS A 173 12.25 21.74 10.13
C LYS A 173 11.43 20.49 9.84
N ASN A 174 11.67 19.45 10.62
CA ASN A 174 10.75 18.34 10.72
C ASN A 174 9.77 18.58 11.87
N SER A 175 8.49 18.31 11.63
CA SER A 175 7.43 18.39 12.62
C SER A 175 6.77 17.03 12.82
N LEU A 176 6.33 16.76 14.04
CA LEU A 176 5.46 15.61 14.32
C LEU A 176 4.03 15.99 13.95
N ASN A 177 3.41 15.18 13.13
CA ASN A 177 2.01 15.33 12.71
C ASN A 177 1.17 14.29 13.46
N LEU A 178 0.08 14.74 14.08
CA LEU A 178 -0.94 13.89 14.70
C LEU A 178 -2.18 13.89 13.80
N GLY A 179 -2.43 12.75 13.18
CA GLY A 179 -3.52 12.54 12.24
C GLY A 179 -4.61 11.62 12.78
N VAL A 180 -5.70 11.50 12.02
CA VAL A 180 -6.74 10.52 12.27
C VAL A 180 -6.34 9.17 11.66
N SER A 181 -6.63 8.07 12.35
CA SER A 181 -6.43 6.72 11.76
C SER A 181 -7.38 6.49 10.59
N GLY A 182 -7.04 5.56 9.70
CA GLY A 182 -7.98 5.04 8.72
C GLY A 182 -9.26 4.50 9.36
N LEU A 183 -10.33 4.45 8.61
CA LEU A 183 -11.52 3.64 8.92
C LEU A 183 -11.63 2.56 7.86
N GLY A 184 -12.45 1.56 8.11
CA GLY A 184 -12.61 0.48 7.15
C GLY A 184 -13.33 0.87 5.86
N LEU A 185 -14.13 1.94 5.86
CA LEU A 185 -14.73 2.53 4.65
C LEU A 185 -14.00 3.83 4.25
N PRO A 186 -13.99 4.19 2.95
CA PRO A 186 -13.11 5.24 2.41
C PRO A 186 -13.31 6.64 2.98
N ASP A 187 -14.54 7.01 3.30
CA ASP A 187 -14.86 8.32 3.88
C ASP A 187 -16.19 8.31 4.69
N LYS A 188 -16.50 9.45 5.33
CA LYS A 188 -17.67 9.57 6.21
C LYS A 188 -19.01 9.34 5.52
N ASP A 189 -19.11 9.60 4.22
CA ASP A 189 -20.37 9.46 3.49
C ASP A 189 -20.82 8.00 3.42
N TYR A 190 -19.88 7.06 3.38
CA TYR A 190 -20.21 5.63 3.41
C TYR A 190 -20.93 5.20 4.70
N TYR A 191 -20.71 5.91 5.82
CA TYR A 191 -21.32 5.58 7.12
C TYR A 191 -22.72 6.18 7.29
N THR A 192 -23.07 7.23 6.53
CA THR A 192 -24.27 8.04 6.79
C THR A 192 -25.22 8.16 5.60
N SER A 193 -24.74 7.98 4.37
CA SER A 193 -25.58 8.09 3.18
C SER A 193 -26.68 7.03 3.15
N GLU A 194 -27.89 7.45 2.80
CA GLU A 194 -29.06 6.59 2.58
C GLU A 194 -29.25 6.22 1.10
N GLU A 195 -28.32 6.62 0.22
CA GLU A 195 -28.32 6.17 -1.15
C GLU A 195 -28.19 4.65 -1.22
N LYS A 196 -28.99 4.02 -2.06
CA LYS A 196 -29.14 2.55 -2.15
C LYS A 196 -27.80 1.83 -2.28
N ASP A 197 -26.95 2.25 -3.21
CA ASP A 197 -25.63 1.60 -3.45
C ASP A 197 -24.71 1.72 -2.22
N THR A 198 -24.68 2.89 -1.60
CA THR A 198 -23.85 3.13 -0.41
C THR A 198 -24.34 2.33 0.79
N LYS A 199 -25.67 2.25 0.96
CA LYS A 199 -26.29 1.45 2.02
C LYS A 199 -25.99 -0.04 1.83
N GLU A 200 -26.15 -0.58 0.63
CA GLU A 200 -25.82 -1.97 0.32
C GLU A 200 -24.33 -2.27 0.57
N LYS A 201 -23.42 -1.37 0.22
CA LYS A 201 -21.99 -1.50 0.52
C LYS A 201 -21.73 -1.50 2.02
N ARG A 202 -22.40 -0.66 2.79
CA ARG A 202 -22.30 -0.62 4.25
C ARG A 202 -22.79 -1.90 4.93
N GLU A 203 -23.91 -2.46 4.46
CA GLU A 203 -24.44 -3.75 4.93
C GLU A 203 -23.45 -4.90 4.63
N LYS A 204 -22.89 -4.94 3.42
CA LYS A 204 -21.86 -5.91 3.05
C LYS A 204 -20.55 -5.72 3.83
N TYR A 205 -20.24 -4.48 4.21
CA TYR A 205 -19.11 -4.19 5.07
C TYR A 205 -19.28 -4.78 6.47
N GLU A 206 -20.46 -4.65 7.08
CA GLU A 206 -20.75 -5.28 8.39
C GLU A 206 -20.60 -6.80 8.32
N LEU A 207 -21.09 -7.44 7.26
CA LEU A 207 -20.90 -8.88 7.03
C LEU A 207 -19.42 -9.25 6.84
N HIS A 208 -18.65 -8.39 6.18
CA HIS A 208 -17.22 -8.60 6.02
C HIS A 208 -16.49 -8.51 7.36
N ILE A 209 -16.78 -7.52 8.20
CA ILE A 209 -16.23 -7.43 9.57
C ILE A 209 -16.50 -8.74 10.33
N ALA A 210 -17.74 -9.19 10.32
CA ALA A 210 -18.13 -10.43 11.01
C ALA A 210 -17.34 -11.65 10.48
N ARG A 211 -17.17 -11.77 9.15
CA ARG A 211 -16.38 -12.85 8.55
C ARG A 211 -14.92 -12.80 9.01
N MET A 212 -14.32 -11.62 9.09
CA MET A 212 -12.93 -11.47 9.52
C MET A 212 -12.72 -11.80 10.99
N LEU A 213 -13.67 -11.44 11.86
CA LEU A 213 -13.64 -11.78 13.28
C LEU A 213 -13.78 -13.31 13.52
N GLN A 214 -14.54 -14.03 12.67
CA GLN A 214 -14.59 -15.49 12.72
C GLN A 214 -13.23 -16.14 12.47
N PHE A 215 -12.39 -15.59 11.59
CA PHE A 215 -11.00 -16.07 11.42
C PHE A 215 -10.17 -15.88 12.70
N ALA A 216 -10.53 -14.91 13.56
CA ALA A 216 -9.89 -14.72 14.87
C ALA A 216 -10.43 -15.68 15.94
N GLY A 217 -11.43 -16.51 15.61
CA GLY A 217 -11.97 -17.54 16.49
C GLY A 217 -13.32 -17.18 17.13
N GLU A 218 -13.95 -16.07 16.78
CA GLU A 218 -15.28 -15.75 17.27
C GLU A 218 -16.36 -16.66 16.65
N SER A 219 -17.36 -17.01 17.43
CA SER A 219 -18.55 -17.68 16.91
C SER A 219 -19.31 -16.76 15.95
N ALA A 220 -20.12 -17.32 15.06
CA ALA A 220 -20.89 -16.54 14.08
C ALA A 220 -21.83 -15.51 14.78
N ALA A 221 -22.39 -15.86 15.93
CA ALA A 221 -23.28 -14.97 16.69
C ALA A 221 -22.50 -13.82 17.34
N GLU A 222 -21.35 -14.09 17.96
CA GLU A 222 -20.47 -13.09 18.56
C GLU A 222 -19.91 -12.14 17.49
N ALA A 223 -19.36 -12.68 16.41
CA ALA A 223 -18.81 -11.92 15.30
C ALA A 223 -19.84 -10.97 14.68
N LYS A 224 -21.09 -11.42 14.49
CA LYS A 224 -22.18 -10.57 14.00
C LYS A 224 -22.49 -9.43 14.98
N ALA A 225 -22.61 -9.74 16.28
CA ALA A 225 -22.89 -8.73 17.30
C ALA A 225 -21.73 -7.70 17.43
N ASN A 226 -20.48 -8.17 17.33
CA ASN A 226 -19.30 -7.32 17.39
C ASN A 226 -19.13 -6.48 16.12
N ALA A 227 -19.45 -7.00 14.95
CA ALA A 227 -19.44 -6.24 13.70
C ALA A 227 -20.40 -5.02 13.76
N ALA A 228 -21.60 -5.22 14.29
CA ALA A 228 -22.55 -4.11 14.48
C ALA A 228 -22.00 -3.03 15.45
N LYS A 229 -21.33 -3.43 16.54
CA LYS A 229 -20.69 -2.48 17.47
C LYS A 229 -19.53 -1.72 16.82
N ILE A 230 -18.71 -2.42 16.03
CA ILE A 230 -17.59 -1.84 15.29
C ILE A 230 -18.12 -0.80 14.29
N LEU A 231 -19.11 -1.16 13.47
CA LEU A 231 -19.71 -0.25 12.52
C LEU A 231 -20.31 1.00 13.20
N ALA A 232 -20.98 0.83 14.34
CA ALA A 232 -21.53 1.94 15.12
C ALA A 232 -20.40 2.86 15.63
N LEU A 233 -19.30 2.30 16.15
CA LEU A 233 -18.15 3.08 16.61
C LEU A 233 -17.45 3.80 15.46
N GLU A 234 -17.24 3.15 14.32
CA GLU A 234 -16.66 3.79 13.14
C GLU A 234 -17.54 4.94 12.60
N LYS A 235 -18.88 4.79 12.68
CA LYS A 235 -19.80 5.87 12.34
C LYS A 235 -19.61 7.08 13.27
N GLU A 236 -19.44 6.85 14.58
CA GLU A 236 -19.14 7.93 15.53
C GLU A 236 -17.78 8.57 15.25
N LEU A 237 -16.75 7.78 14.97
CA LEU A 237 -15.40 8.26 14.61
C LEU A 237 -15.37 8.99 13.26
N SER A 238 -16.21 8.63 12.31
CA SER A 238 -16.27 9.26 10.98
C SER A 238 -16.90 10.65 11.02
N SER A 239 -17.89 10.86 11.86
CA SER A 239 -18.72 12.06 11.90
C SER A 239 -17.94 13.38 12.07
N PRO A 240 -16.96 13.51 12.98
CA PRO A 240 -16.21 14.75 13.20
C PRO A 240 -15.09 15.00 12.18
N ARG A 241 -14.83 14.07 11.26
CA ARG A 241 -13.74 14.17 10.29
C ARG A 241 -14.03 15.16 9.18
N LEU A 242 -12.97 15.73 8.64
CA LEU A 242 -13.04 16.48 7.39
C LEU A 242 -13.54 15.57 6.26
N ASP A 243 -14.36 16.13 5.35
CA ASP A 243 -14.76 15.40 4.14
C ASP A 243 -13.65 15.38 3.08
N ARG A 244 -13.92 14.71 1.94
CA ARG A 244 -12.96 14.59 0.85
C ARG A 244 -12.53 15.93 0.25
N VAL A 245 -13.42 16.90 0.23
CA VAL A 245 -13.16 18.23 -0.34
C VAL A 245 -12.37 19.05 0.67
N GLU A 246 -12.81 19.09 1.92
CA GLU A 246 -12.12 19.77 3.03
C GLU A 246 -10.69 19.27 3.20
N ARG A 247 -10.44 17.97 3.10
CA ARG A 247 -9.07 17.38 3.19
C ARG A 247 -8.12 17.80 2.06
N ARG A 248 -8.61 18.41 0.98
CA ARG A 248 -7.74 18.98 -0.06
C ARG A 248 -7.20 20.35 0.30
N ASP A 249 -7.78 21.02 1.26
CA ASP A 249 -7.29 22.29 1.78
C ASP A 249 -6.28 22.05 2.92
N GLY A 250 -5.00 22.11 2.60
CA GLY A 250 -3.91 21.94 3.58
C GLY A 250 -3.98 22.92 4.74
N ARG A 251 -4.62 24.08 4.58
CA ARG A 251 -4.81 25.07 5.65
C ARG A 251 -5.68 24.53 6.78
N LEU A 252 -6.65 23.68 6.46
CA LEU A 252 -7.52 23.04 7.46
C LEU A 252 -6.77 21.95 8.26
N GLN A 253 -5.72 21.40 7.69
CA GLN A 253 -4.93 20.32 8.30
C GLN A 253 -3.66 20.82 9.01
N TYR A 254 -3.30 22.09 8.87
CA TYR A 254 -2.13 22.67 9.52
C TYR A 254 -2.52 23.42 10.80
N ASN A 255 -2.60 22.71 11.91
CA ASN A 255 -2.97 23.27 13.21
C ASN A 255 -1.86 22.98 14.25
N PRO A 256 -0.81 23.80 14.32
CA PRO A 256 0.23 23.63 15.32
C PRO A 256 -0.36 23.87 16.73
N MET A 257 -0.11 22.93 17.64
CA MET A 257 -0.54 22.98 19.03
C MET A 257 0.60 22.59 19.96
N THR A 258 0.68 23.24 21.09
CA THR A 258 1.50 22.76 22.20
C THR A 258 0.88 21.49 22.79
N ILE A 259 1.70 20.67 23.45
CA ILE A 259 1.21 19.46 24.12
C ILE A 259 0.15 19.80 25.18
N ALA A 260 0.30 20.98 25.83
CA ALA A 260 -0.68 21.44 26.82
C ALA A 260 -2.04 21.83 26.20
N GLU A 261 -2.04 22.42 25.01
CA GLU A 261 -3.28 22.73 24.27
C GLU A 261 -3.96 21.44 23.79
N LEU A 262 -3.20 20.50 23.23
CA LEU A 262 -3.71 19.20 22.83
C LEU A 262 -4.30 18.44 24.05
N GLN A 263 -3.63 18.49 25.20
CA GLN A 263 -4.12 17.88 26.43
C GLN A 263 -5.47 18.44 26.90
N LYS A 264 -5.73 19.73 26.66
CA LYS A 264 -7.01 20.36 27.01
C LYS A 264 -8.18 19.87 26.14
N ILE A 265 -7.92 19.59 24.87
CA ILE A 265 -9.01 19.15 23.94
C ILE A 265 -9.29 17.64 24.01
N THR A 266 -8.29 16.83 24.41
CA THR A 266 -8.46 15.38 24.57
C THR A 266 -7.79 14.89 25.88
N PRO A 267 -8.34 15.24 27.04
CA PRO A 267 -7.75 14.93 28.34
C PRO A 267 -7.73 13.42 28.68
N ALA A 268 -8.53 12.58 28.02
CA ALA A 268 -8.53 11.13 28.23
C ALA A 268 -7.18 10.47 27.87
N ILE A 269 -6.44 11.03 26.93
CA ILE A 269 -5.11 10.56 26.55
C ILE A 269 -4.07 11.44 27.23
N ASN A 270 -3.12 10.85 27.93
CA ASN A 270 -1.95 11.58 28.43
C ASN A 270 -0.94 11.74 27.29
N TRP A 271 -1.03 12.85 26.58
CA TRP A 271 -0.23 13.09 25.37
C TRP A 271 1.28 13.12 25.64
N LYS A 272 1.70 13.71 26.75
CA LYS A 272 3.13 13.69 27.11
C LYS A 272 3.63 12.25 27.28
N LYS A 273 2.90 11.43 28.04
CA LYS A 273 3.26 10.01 28.25
C LYS A 273 3.23 9.23 26.94
N TYR A 274 2.26 9.53 26.05
CA TYR A 274 2.17 8.88 24.76
C TYR A 274 3.38 9.21 23.89
N PHE A 275 3.70 10.49 23.69
CA PHE A 275 4.83 10.90 22.84
C PHE A 275 6.18 10.45 23.42
N ASP A 276 6.37 10.55 24.74
CA ASP A 276 7.57 10.00 25.40
C ASP A 276 7.71 8.49 25.15
N GLY A 277 6.60 7.76 25.22
CA GLY A 277 6.55 6.30 25.05
C GLY A 277 6.89 5.84 23.63
N ILE A 278 6.62 6.66 22.62
CA ILE A 278 7.00 6.39 21.22
C ILE A 278 8.31 7.08 20.81
N GLY A 279 9.07 7.63 21.78
CA GLY A 279 10.43 8.13 21.58
C GLY A 279 10.57 9.64 21.41
N PHE A 280 9.51 10.45 21.49
CA PHE A 280 9.56 11.91 21.36
C PHE A 280 9.60 12.61 22.71
N THR A 281 10.69 12.45 23.45
CA THR A 281 10.83 12.93 24.87
C THR A 281 11.01 14.45 25.01
N LYS A 282 11.36 15.17 23.94
CA LYS A 282 11.61 16.62 23.92
C LYS A 282 10.65 17.35 22.97
N LEU A 283 9.38 16.91 22.93
CA LEU A 283 8.39 17.49 22.04
C LEU A 283 7.62 18.62 22.74
N ASP A 284 7.70 19.83 22.20
CA ASP A 284 6.97 21.00 22.71
C ASP A 284 5.62 21.18 22.01
N SER A 285 5.56 20.87 20.72
CA SER A 285 4.37 21.06 19.88
C SER A 285 4.25 19.98 18.81
N VAL A 286 3.04 19.84 18.29
CA VAL A 286 2.65 18.89 17.25
C VAL A 286 1.70 19.57 16.27
N ILE A 287 1.74 19.20 14.99
CA ILE A 287 0.74 19.62 14.01
C ILE A 287 -0.44 18.65 14.09
N VAL A 288 -1.61 19.15 14.45
CA VAL A 288 -2.84 18.35 14.54
C VAL A 288 -3.63 18.52 13.25
N SER A 289 -3.85 17.44 12.50
CA SER A 289 -4.55 17.51 11.21
C SER A 289 -6.04 17.86 11.38
N GLU A 290 -6.69 17.30 12.39
CA GLU A 290 -8.14 17.47 12.61
C GLU A 290 -8.47 17.74 14.10
N PRO A 291 -8.32 18.98 14.61
CA PRO A 291 -8.61 19.30 16.01
C PRO A 291 -10.02 19.00 16.46
N LYS A 292 -11.02 19.12 15.56
CA LYS A 292 -12.42 18.78 15.85
C LYS A 292 -12.55 17.28 16.13
N TYR A 293 -11.85 16.44 15.38
CA TYR A 293 -11.81 15.00 15.62
C TYR A 293 -11.18 14.68 16.98
N MET A 294 -10.03 15.28 17.30
CA MET A 294 -9.38 15.06 18.61
C MET A 294 -10.26 15.45 19.79
N LYS A 295 -11.01 16.55 19.66
CA LYS A 295 -12.00 16.95 20.66
C LYS A 295 -13.16 15.95 20.76
N ALA A 296 -13.67 15.47 19.65
CA ALA A 296 -14.75 14.49 19.63
C ALA A 296 -14.30 13.12 20.18
N LEU A 297 -13.05 12.74 19.93
CA LEU A 297 -12.47 11.49 20.44
C LEU A 297 -12.57 11.40 21.97
N GLN A 298 -12.38 12.52 22.70
CA GLN A 298 -12.63 12.58 24.14
C GLN A 298 -14.02 12.05 24.52
N THR A 299 -15.05 12.54 23.83
CA THR A 299 -16.45 12.17 24.09
C THR A 299 -16.70 10.71 23.67
N ILE A 300 -16.15 10.30 22.53
CA ILE A 300 -16.31 8.93 22.01
C ILE A 300 -15.69 7.91 22.96
N LEU A 301 -14.48 8.19 23.48
CA LEU A 301 -13.82 7.31 24.44
C LEU A 301 -14.59 7.25 25.79
N ALA A 302 -15.15 8.37 26.24
CA ALA A 302 -15.92 8.39 27.48
C ALA A 302 -17.29 7.68 27.34
N LYS A 303 -17.93 7.76 26.18
CA LYS A 303 -19.24 7.17 25.92
C LYS A 303 -19.18 5.67 25.68
N ASN A 304 -18.20 5.20 24.95
CA ASN A 304 -18.07 3.81 24.54
C ASN A 304 -17.33 3.01 25.60
N ASN A 305 -17.78 1.78 25.83
CA ASN A 305 -17.14 0.90 26.79
C ASN A 305 -15.88 0.24 26.22
N VAL A 306 -15.05 -0.29 27.11
CA VAL A 306 -13.79 -0.96 26.75
C VAL A 306 -13.99 -2.12 25.76
N SER A 307 -15.13 -2.82 25.83
CA SER A 307 -15.41 -3.92 24.90
C SER A 307 -15.50 -3.40 23.45
N ALA A 308 -16.17 -2.27 23.20
CA ALA A 308 -16.26 -1.69 21.87
C ALA A 308 -14.86 -1.29 21.30
N TRP A 309 -14.00 -0.72 22.17
CA TRP A 309 -12.63 -0.38 21.75
C TRP A 309 -11.80 -1.61 21.38
N LYS A 310 -11.91 -2.67 22.18
CA LYS A 310 -11.20 -3.93 21.94
C LYS A 310 -11.60 -4.56 20.60
N GLU A 311 -12.90 -4.67 20.35
CA GLU A 311 -13.40 -5.26 19.11
C GLU A 311 -13.02 -4.41 17.90
N TYR A 312 -13.07 -3.08 18.00
CA TYR A 312 -12.59 -2.20 16.94
C TYR A 312 -11.08 -2.38 16.67
N MET A 313 -10.24 -2.44 17.70
CA MET A 313 -8.79 -2.65 17.52
C MET A 313 -8.45 -4.04 17.00
N LYS A 314 -9.19 -5.09 17.39
CA LYS A 314 -9.04 -6.42 16.78
C LYS A 314 -9.35 -6.39 15.29
N TRP A 315 -10.48 -5.77 14.94
CA TRP A 315 -10.88 -5.58 13.57
C TRP A 315 -9.82 -4.84 12.76
N ASP A 316 -9.37 -3.70 13.25
CA ASP A 316 -8.35 -2.85 12.59
C ASP A 316 -7.05 -3.64 12.34
N LEU A 317 -6.57 -4.37 13.32
CA LEU A 317 -5.39 -5.24 13.22
C LEU A 317 -5.56 -6.35 12.17
N ILE A 318 -6.69 -7.07 12.19
CA ILE A 318 -6.94 -8.18 11.27
C ILE A 318 -7.09 -7.65 9.84
N ASN A 319 -7.84 -6.57 9.67
CA ASN A 319 -8.07 -5.95 8.38
C ASN A 319 -6.75 -5.44 7.75
N GLY A 320 -5.94 -4.72 8.53
CA GLY A 320 -4.65 -4.21 8.10
C GLY A 320 -3.66 -5.31 7.70
N ALA A 321 -3.67 -6.45 8.40
CA ALA A 321 -2.78 -7.57 8.14
C ALA A 321 -3.30 -8.56 7.08
N SER A 322 -4.55 -8.45 6.65
CA SER A 322 -5.25 -9.47 5.84
C SER A 322 -4.50 -9.92 4.58
N GLY A 323 -3.83 -8.99 3.89
CA GLY A 323 -3.03 -9.28 2.70
C GLY A 323 -1.77 -10.14 2.95
N LEU A 324 -1.34 -10.27 4.21
CA LEU A 324 -0.16 -11.04 4.63
C LEU A 324 -0.51 -12.37 5.31
N LEU A 325 -1.77 -12.62 5.60
CA LEU A 325 -2.28 -13.84 6.25
C LEU A 325 -2.57 -14.95 5.23
N SER A 326 -3.31 -15.99 5.65
CA SER A 326 -3.67 -17.12 4.77
C SER A 326 -4.52 -16.70 3.56
N THR A 327 -4.54 -17.53 2.54
CA THR A 327 -5.19 -17.23 1.26
C THR A 327 -6.71 -17.06 1.38
N ASP A 328 -7.35 -17.69 2.33
CA ASP A 328 -8.79 -17.57 2.63
C ASP A 328 -9.12 -16.21 3.29
N ILE A 329 -8.27 -15.74 4.20
CA ILE A 329 -8.39 -14.39 4.80
C ILE A 329 -8.15 -13.31 3.74
N GLU A 330 -7.10 -13.47 2.93
CA GLU A 330 -6.80 -12.57 1.81
C GLU A 330 -7.94 -12.53 0.79
N ALA A 331 -8.53 -13.68 0.44
CA ALA A 331 -9.67 -13.76 -0.46
C ALA A 331 -10.93 -13.11 0.13
N ALA A 332 -11.19 -13.30 1.43
CA ALA A 332 -12.30 -12.64 2.12
C ALA A 332 -12.17 -11.11 2.08
N ASN A 333 -10.96 -10.60 2.28
CA ASN A 333 -10.68 -9.17 2.17
C ASN A 333 -10.90 -8.65 0.74
N PHE A 334 -10.43 -9.38 -0.28
CA PHE A 334 -10.66 -9.01 -1.68
C PHE A 334 -12.14 -9.06 -2.07
N ASP A 335 -12.92 -10.00 -1.57
CA ASP A 335 -14.36 -10.10 -1.85
C ASP A 335 -15.11 -8.83 -1.44
N PHE A 336 -14.69 -8.18 -0.37
CA PHE A 336 -15.27 -6.89 0.02
C PHE A 336 -14.56 -5.72 -0.67
N TYR A 337 -13.30 -5.47 -0.39
CA TYR A 337 -12.60 -4.26 -0.85
C TYR A 337 -12.36 -4.25 -2.37
N GLY A 338 -12.03 -5.39 -2.94
CA GLY A 338 -11.81 -5.50 -4.39
C GLY A 338 -13.12 -5.57 -5.17
N LYS A 339 -13.96 -6.56 -4.88
CA LYS A 339 -15.18 -6.78 -5.66
C LYS A 339 -16.31 -5.83 -5.27
N THR A 340 -16.69 -5.83 -3.99
CA THR A 340 -17.90 -5.10 -3.55
C THR A 340 -17.68 -3.59 -3.56
N LEU A 341 -16.56 -3.12 -3.01
CA LEU A 341 -16.32 -1.70 -2.84
C LEU A 341 -15.83 -1.03 -4.12
N THR A 342 -14.88 -1.64 -4.84
CA THR A 342 -14.25 -1.04 -6.02
C THR A 342 -14.67 -1.62 -7.36
N GLY A 343 -15.38 -2.76 -7.40
CA GLY A 343 -15.91 -3.35 -8.64
C GLY A 343 -14.91 -4.18 -9.45
N ALA A 344 -13.75 -4.54 -8.89
CA ALA A 344 -12.81 -5.43 -9.58
C ALA A 344 -13.38 -6.85 -9.72
N ILE A 345 -13.24 -7.45 -10.90
CA ILE A 345 -13.79 -8.79 -11.18
C ILE A 345 -12.86 -9.88 -10.64
N LYS A 346 -11.55 -9.70 -10.79
CA LYS A 346 -10.52 -10.64 -10.35
C LYS A 346 -9.48 -9.97 -9.47
N GLN A 347 -8.91 -10.74 -8.56
CA GLN A 347 -7.74 -10.30 -7.80
C GLN A 347 -6.50 -10.30 -8.71
N ARG A 348 -5.63 -9.31 -8.56
CA ARG A 348 -4.35 -9.29 -9.28
C ARG A 348 -3.56 -10.57 -9.04
N PRO A 349 -2.71 -10.99 -10.00
CA PRO A 349 -1.80 -12.12 -9.79
C PRO A 349 -1.03 -12.00 -8.48
N ARG A 350 -0.74 -13.12 -7.84
CA ARG A 350 -0.03 -13.11 -6.56
C ARG A 350 1.34 -12.47 -6.65
N GLU A 351 2.06 -12.69 -7.74
CA GLU A 351 3.37 -12.08 -7.97
C GLU A 351 3.29 -10.54 -7.98
N ASP A 352 2.26 -9.99 -8.62
CA ASP A 352 2.02 -8.54 -8.65
C ASP A 352 1.71 -7.99 -7.25
N ARG A 353 0.90 -8.71 -6.47
CA ARG A 353 0.59 -8.32 -5.09
C ARG A 353 1.81 -8.40 -4.18
N ALA A 354 2.64 -9.43 -4.35
CA ALA A 354 3.91 -9.56 -3.64
C ALA A 354 4.86 -8.41 -3.99
N LEU A 355 4.99 -8.08 -5.28
CA LEU A 355 5.76 -6.92 -5.74
C LEU A 355 5.25 -5.61 -5.10
N GLN A 356 3.94 -5.39 -5.08
CA GLN A 356 3.33 -4.19 -4.47
C GLN A 356 3.62 -4.13 -2.97
N THR A 357 3.58 -5.25 -2.26
CA THR A 357 3.93 -5.30 -0.84
C THR A 357 5.41 -4.96 -0.63
N VAL A 358 6.32 -5.52 -1.42
CA VAL A 358 7.76 -5.18 -1.36
C VAL A 358 7.96 -3.69 -1.62
N ASN A 359 7.31 -3.16 -2.66
CA ASN A 359 7.43 -1.74 -3.04
C ASN A 359 6.88 -0.81 -1.95
N GLY A 360 5.76 -1.16 -1.32
CA GLY A 360 5.17 -0.38 -0.23
C GLY A 360 5.91 -0.48 1.10
N THR A 361 6.70 -1.54 1.32
CA THR A 361 7.39 -1.78 2.60
C THR A 361 8.86 -1.38 2.56
N ILE A 362 9.59 -1.81 1.52
CA ILE A 362 11.03 -1.61 1.35
C ILE A 362 11.36 -1.26 -0.11
N GLY A 363 10.57 -0.35 -0.70
CA GLY A 363 10.66 0.02 -2.11
C GLY A 363 12.03 0.56 -2.52
N GLU A 364 12.75 1.25 -1.64
CA GLU A 364 14.11 1.72 -1.94
C GLU A 364 15.10 0.57 -2.15
N ALA A 365 14.94 -0.52 -1.42
CA ALA A 365 15.76 -1.73 -1.61
C ALA A 365 15.47 -2.40 -2.95
N LEU A 366 14.20 -2.46 -3.37
CA LEU A 366 13.79 -2.87 -4.72
C LEU A 366 14.31 -1.89 -5.78
N GLY A 367 14.24 -0.60 -5.50
CA GLY A 367 14.73 0.47 -6.37
C GLY A 367 16.23 0.34 -6.69
N LYS A 368 17.05 -0.10 -5.74
CA LYS A 368 18.48 -0.39 -5.99
C LYS A 368 18.66 -1.48 -7.06
N LEU A 369 17.88 -2.56 -7.00
CA LEU A 369 17.90 -3.61 -8.02
C LEU A 369 17.45 -3.09 -9.39
N TYR A 370 16.39 -2.28 -9.40
CA TYR A 370 15.85 -1.69 -10.63
C TYR A 370 16.86 -0.75 -11.31
N VAL A 371 17.46 0.16 -10.53
CA VAL A 371 18.44 1.13 -11.03
C VAL A 371 19.68 0.46 -11.61
N GLU A 372 20.18 -0.61 -10.99
CA GLU A 372 21.33 -1.38 -11.50
C GLU A 372 21.11 -1.88 -12.94
N LYS A 373 19.85 -2.11 -13.37
CA LYS A 373 19.52 -2.75 -14.65
C LYS A 373 18.79 -1.87 -15.65
N MET A 374 17.90 -1.00 -15.16
CA MET A 374 16.91 -0.32 -16.00
C MET A 374 17.10 1.20 -16.04
N PHE A 375 18.01 1.78 -15.28
CA PHE A 375 18.20 3.22 -15.19
C PHE A 375 19.61 3.64 -15.64
N PRO A 376 19.85 3.78 -16.96
CA PRO A 376 21.16 4.15 -17.50
C PRO A 376 21.53 5.58 -17.10
N ALA A 377 22.84 5.86 -17.05
CA ALA A 377 23.39 7.17 -16.66
C ALA A 377 22.81 8.34 -17.48
N GLU A 378 22.58 8.15 -18.76
CA GLU A 378 21.96 9.15 -19.65
C GLU A 378 20.53 9.52 -19.20
N ALA A 379 19.71 8.54 -18.79
CA ALA A 379 18.37 8.80 -18.28
C ALA A 379 18.41 9.58 -16.97
N LYS A 380 19.38 9.28 -16.10
CA LYS A 380 19.61 10.02 -14.86
C LYS A 380 19.96 11.47 -15.14
N GLU A 381 20.91 11.73 -16.06
CA GLU A 381 21.33 13.09 -16.43
C GLU A 381 20.15 13.91 -16.99
N LYS A 382 19.32 13.30 -17.87
CA LYS A 382 18.11 13.95 -18.39
C LYS A 382 17.12 14.31 -17.29
N ALA A 383 16.90 13.40 -16.35
CA ALA A 383 16.00 13.64 -15.20
C ALA A 383 16.52 14.76 -14.31
N GLU A 384 17.82 14.77 -13.98
CA GLU A 384 18.45 15.83 -13.19
C GLU A 384 18.35 17.19 -13.88
N LYS A 385 18.57 17.26 -15.17
CA LYS A 385 18.42 18.50 -15.95
C LYS A 385 16.98 19.00 -15.93
N MET A 386 16.01 18.11 -16.09
CA MET A 386 14.60 18.46 -16.03
C MET A 386 14.22 19.03 -14.67
N ILE A 387 14.65 18.38 -13.57
CA ILE A 387 14.40 18.85 -12.21
C ILE A 387 15.03 20.24 -11.97
N LYS A 388 16.28 20.44 -12.40
CA LYS A 388 16.95 21.74 -12.30
C LYS A 388 16.18 22.84 -13.03
N ASN A 389 15.66 22.55 -14.24
CA ASN A 389 14.87 23.51 -15.00
C ASN A 389 13.53 23.83 -14.29
N ILE A 390 12.89 22.84 -13.67
CA ILE A 390 11.69 23.07 -12.86
C ILE A 390 11.99 23.98 -11.67
N ILE A 391 13.08 23.73 -10.94
CA ILE A 391 13.50 24.56 -9.80
C ILE A 391 13.73 26.01 -10.25
N ILE A 392 14.41 26.22 -11.39
CA ILE A 392 14.64 27.57 -11.93
C ILE A 392 13.32 28.26 -12.31
N ALA A 393 12.33 27.51 -12.82
CA ALA A 393 11.04 28.08 -13.19
C ALA A 393 10.17 28.47 -12.00
N TYR A 394 10.43 27.88 -10.80
CA TYR A 394 9.74 28.22 -9.54
C TYR A 394 10.46 29.26 -8.69
N ALA A 395 11.73 29.55 -8.97
CA ALA A 395 12.50 30.58 -8.27
C ALA A 395 12.24 31.98 -8.84
#